data_fb047e9f0ba81f943e0b4095e816fb6b
#
_entry.id   fb047e9f0ba81f943e0b4095e816fb6b
#
_cell.length_a   1.000
_cell.length_b   1.000
_cell.length_c   1.000
_cell.angle_alpha   90.00
_cell.angle_beta   90.00
_cell.angle_gamma   90.00
#
_symmetry.space_group_name_H-M   'P 1'
#
loop_
_entity.id
_entity.type
_entity.pdbx_description
1 polymer ?
#
loop_
_entity_poly.entity_id
_entity_poly.type
_entity_poly.pdbx_seq_one_letter_code
_entity_poly.pdbx_strand_id
1 'polypeptide(L)'
;METKPSFEELEQLVKELKKESIKRRRAERALSVVFDALNSSVSGVIITDKKGKIRYANPSFLSMFEYKAKREVIGKYATELFVDQEIRRFADVKAIIDKSRGETEEFLALRKDGKTFHVEVSSSSVTDKAGNTVGRMASFADISDRKRAEEALRISSENIKSFAYSISHDLKSLAIGIYGLTQLLHKYSRANLDEKANSYCDQILTASKQIAALVERINIYIATKETPLNIETVKLKGILRMIREEFSAELNIRSIKLSEPEHLPEIRADRLSILRILRNLIDNSLKYGGDGLSKIDIAYEESDDLHILSMRDNGIGMEKEDLEDVFGLFKRKETSRGIEGAGLGLSIVKEIAEQHGGRVWLEPGLEKGITFYVAIGKYR
;
A
#
# COMPACT_ATOMS: atom_id res chain seq x y z
N MET A 1 -80.56 -32.68 -7.63
CA MET A 1 -80.63 -31.87 -8.86
C MET A 1 -79.67 -30.72 -8.70
N GLU A 2 -78.50 -30.82 -9.31
CA GLU A 2 -77.57 -29.71 -9.36
C GLU A 2 -78.15 -28.63 -10.30
N THR A 3 -78.44 -27.47 -9.77
CA THR A 3 -78.87 -26.32 -10.53
C THR A 3 -77.75 -25.86 -11.45
N LYS A 4 -77.96 -25.86 -12.75
CA LYS A 4 -77.07 -25.28 -13.73
C LYS A 4 -76.79 -23.81 -13.37
N PRO A 5 -75.57 -23.35 -13.34
CA PRO A 5 -75.27 -21.95 -13.06
C PRO A 5 -75.91 -21.02 -14.07
N SER A 6 -76.37 -19.87 -13.62
CA SER A 6 -76.98 -18.85 -14.48
C SER A 6 -75.91 -18.26 -15.43
N PHE A 7 -76.35 -17.63 -16.52
CA PHE A 7 -75.46 -17.00 -17.49
C PHE A 7 -74.61 -15.90 -16.83
N GLU A 8 -75.14 -15.15 -15.91
CA GLU A 8 -74.45 -14.11 -15.14
C GLU A 8 -73.33 -14.72 -14.22
N GLU A 9 -73.65 -15.85 -13.56
CA GLU A 9 -72.64 -16.56 -12.72
C GLU A 9 -71.49 -17.14 -13.57
N LEU A 10 -71.81 -17.63 -14.78
CA LEU A 10 -70.76 -18.11 -15.72
C LEU A 10 -69.91 -16.96 -16.24
N GLU A 11 -70.45 -15.81 -16.53
CA GLU A 11 -69.73 -14.63 -17.01
C GLU A 11 -68.81 -14.08 -15.93
N GLN A 12 -69.29 -14.07 -14.68
CA GLN A 12 -68.47 -13.66 -13.51
C GLN A 12 -67.33 -14.61 -13.24
N LEU A 13 -67.55 -15.91 -13.31
CA LEU A 13 -66.58 -16.95 -13.18
C LEU A 13 -65.48 -16.84 -14.27
N VAL A 14 -65.83 -16.63 -15.51
CA VAL A 14 -64.91 -16.40 -16.63
C VAL A 14 -64.04 -15.17 -16.41
N LYS A 15 -64.65 -14.09 -15.88
CA LYS A 15 -63.92 -12.85 -15.57
C LYS A 15 -62.90 -13.05 -14.43
N GLU A 16 -63.23 -13.81 -13.40
CA GLU A 16 -62.34 -14.16 -12.29
C GLU A 16 -61.20 -15.07 -12.77
N LEU A 17 -61.49 -16.11 -13.52
CA LEU A 17 -60.46 -17.02 -14.09
C LEU A 17 -59.51 -16.30 -15.03
N LYS A 18 -60.00 -15.35 -15.85
CA LYS A 18 -59.14 -14.50 -16.70
C LYS A 18 -58.20 -13.63 -15.83
N LYS A 19 -58.72 -13.03 -14.76
CA LYS A 19 -57.95 -12.20 -13.83
C LYS A 19 -56.85 -13.01 -13.11
N GLU A 20 -57.21 -14.20 -12.67
CA GLU A 20 -56.30 -15.12 -12.03
C GLU A 20 -55.18 -15.63 -12.99
N SER A 21 -55.58 -15.99 -14.24
CA SER A 21 -54.64 -16.37 -15.29
C SER A 21 -53.63 -15.25 -15.63
N ILE A 22 -54.10 -13.99 -15.71
CA ILE A 22 -53.21 -12.84 -15.93
C ILE A 22 -52.26 -12.66 -14.75
N LYS A 23 -52.75 -12.79 -13.52
CA LYS A 23 -51.93 -12.66 -12.30
C LYS A 23 -50.86 -13.76 -12.21
N ARG A 24 -51.24 -14.98 -12.52
CA ARG A 24 -50.35 -16.13 -12.60
C ARG A 24 -49.23 -15.96 -13.66
N ARG A 25 -49.60 -15.55 -14.89
CA ARG A 25 -48.64 -15.29 -15.98
C ARG A 25 -47.66 -14.18 -15.64
N ARG A 26 -48.12 -13.12 -14.94
CA ARG A 26 -47.21 -12.04 -14.45
C ARG A 26 -46.21 -12.57 -13.42
N ALA A 27 -46.65 -13.39 -12.47
CA ALA A 27 -45.81 -14.01 -11.46
C ALA A 27 -44.75 -14.98 -12.10
N GLU A 28 -45.23 -15.80 -13.05
CA GLU A 28 -44.34 -16.73 -13.79
C GLU A 28 -43.26 -15.97 -14.60
N ARG A 29 -43.62 -14.85 -15.26
CA ARG A 29 -42.67 -14.01 -15.98
C ARG A 29 -41.65 -13.36 -15.03
N ALA A 30 -42.10 -12.83 -13.90
CA ALA A 30 -41.21 -12.23 -12.91
C ALA A 30 -40.22 -13.27 -12.34
N LEU A 31 -40.70 -14.48 -12.07
CA LEU A 31 -39.87 -15.60 -11.60
C LEU A 31 -38.84 -16.00 -12.66
N SER A 32 -39.22 -16.08 -13.94
CA SER A 32 -38.33 -16.39 -15.06
C SER A 32 -37.18 -15.37 -15.14
N VAL A 33 -37.48 -14.08 -15.07
CA VAL A 33 -36.48 -13.01 -15.14
C VAL A 33 -35.44 -13.15 -14.00
N VAL A 34 -35.92 -13.41 -12.77
CA VAL A 34 -35.01 -13.62 -11.62
C VAL A 34 -34.13 -14.86 -11.81
N PHE A 35 -34.74 -15.94 -12.33
CA PHE A 35 -34.01 -17.20 -12.58
C PHE A 35 -32.97 -17.05 -13.69
N ASP A 36 -33.32 -16.32 -14.75
CA ASP A 36 -32.38 -16.02 -15.85
C ASP A 36 -31.24 -15.12 -15.39
N ALA A 37 -31.52 -14.15 -14.52
CA ALA A 37 -30.48 -13.30 -13.91
C ALA A 37 -29.50 -14.11 -13.05
N LEU A 38 -30.01 -15.03 -12.22
CA LEU A 38 -29.15 -15.93 -11.44
C LEU A 38 -28.30 -16.84 -12.31
N ASN A 39 -28.90 -17.36 -13.41
CA ASN A 39 -28.19 -18.24 -14.34
C ASN A 39 -27.12 -17.53 -15.19
N SER A 40 -27.31 -16.24 -15.47
CA SER A 40 -26.36 -15.41 -16.23
C SER A 40 -25.30 -14.72 -15.37
N SER A 41 -25.38 -14.86 -14.03
CA SER A 41 -24.37 -14.31 -13.12
C SER A 41 -22.99 -14.93 -13.39
N VAL A 42 -21.94 -14.10 -13.44
CA VAL A 42 -20.55 -14.54 -13.53
C VAL A 42 -20.12 -15.26 -12.25
N SER A 43 -20.62 -14.81 -11.09
CA SER A 43 -20.37 -15.48 -9.82
C SER A 43 -21.11 -16.81 -9.71
N GLY A 44 -20.47 -17.80 -9.10
CA GLY A 44 -21.11 -19.05 -8.72
C GLY A 44 -22.15 -18.78 -7.64
N VAL A 45 -23.39 -19.20 -7.82
CA VAL A 45 -24.46 -19.00 -6.84
C VAL A 45 -25.07 -20.34 -6.44
N ILE A 46 -25.17 -20.57 -5.11
CA ILE A 46 -25.95 -21.67 -4.54
C ILE A 46 -27.04 -21.15 -3.60
N ILE A 47 -28.10 -21.92 -3.46
CA ILE A 47 -29.11 -21.72 -2.40
C ILE A 47 -29.21 -23.03 -1.62
N THR A 48 -29.17 -22.95 -0.30
CA THR A 48 -29.30 -24.09 0.61
C THR A 48 -30.60 -24.03 1.39
N ASP A 49 -31.02 -25.16 1.95
CA ASP A 49 -32.06 -25.20 2.97
C ASP A 49 -31.49 -24.84 4.35
N LYS A 50 -32.38 -24.84 5.39
CA LYS A 50 -32.01 -24.58 6.80
C LYS A 50 -30.92 -25.52 7.34
N LYS A 51 -30.77 -26.71 6.76
CA LYS A 51 -29.76 -27.72 7.16
C LYS A 51 -28.45 -27.58 6.42
N GLY A 52 -28.32 -26.60 5.51
CA GLY A 52 -27.13 -26.38 4.69
C GLY A 52 -27.03 -27.29 3.46
N LYS A 53 -28.11 -28.03 3.10
CA LYS A 53 -28.13 -28.83 1.89
C LYS A 53 -28.45 -27.97 0.66
N ILE A 54 -27.66 -28.09 -0.38
CA ILE A 54 -27.78 -27.34 -1.64
C ILE A 54 -29.09 -27.73 -2.34
N ARG A 55 -29.93 -26.74 -2.63
CA ARG A 55 -31.21 -26.85 -3.35
C ARG A 55 -31.16 -26.26 -4.74
N TYR A 56 -30.24 -25.32 -4.96
CA TYR A 56 -30.02 -24.68 -6.25
C TYR A 56 -28.55 -24.39 -6.44
N ALA A 57 -28.08 -24.52 -7.69
CA ALA A 57 -26.77 -24.08 -8.14
C ALA A 57 -26.89 -23.52 -9.56
N ASN A 58 -26.28 -22.34 -9.84
CA ASN A 58 -26.27 -21.77 -11.16
C ASN A 58 -25.17 -22.39 -12.05
N PRO A 59 -25.19 -22.14 -13.37
CA PRO A 59 -24.19 -22.69 -14.30
C PRO A 59 -22.75 -22.27 -13.95
N SER A 60 -22.55 -21.01 -13.51
CA SER A 60 -21.23 -20.50 -13.15
C SER A 60 -20.64 -21.23 -11.95
N PHE A 61 -21.46 -21.57 -10.95
CA PHE A 61 -21.04 -22.41 -9.83
C PHE A 61 -20.59 -23.80 -10.32
N LEU A 62 -21.37 -24.44 -11.19
CA LEU A 62 -21.02 -25.75 -11.72
C LEU A 62 -19.70 -25.73 -12.49
N SER A 63 -19.50 -24.72 -13.32
CA SER A 63 -18.27 -24.51 -14.06
C SER A 63 -17.06 -24.29 -13.12
N MET A 64 -17.20 -23.39 -12.14
CA MET A 64 -16.15 -23.04 -11.18
C MET A 64 -15.70 -24.26 -10.36
N PHE A 65 -16.65 -25.08 -9.91
CA PHE A 65 -16.37 -26.29 -9.11
C PHE A 65 -16.20 -27.56 -9.96
N GLU A 66 -16.23 -27.46 -11.30
CA GLU A 66 -16.03 -28.56 -12.26
C GLU A 66 -17.09 -29.67 -12.17
N TYR A 67 -18.31 -29.33 -11.78
CA TYR A 67 -19.45 -30.24 -11.85
C TYR A 67 -20.10 -30.22 -13.24
N LYS A 68 -20.37 -31.39 -13.79
CA LYS A 68 -20.98 -31.53 -15.13
C LYS A 68 -22.48 -31.28 -15.14
N ALA A 69 -23.16 -31.54 -14.03
CA ALA A 69 -24.62 -31.42 -13.94
C ALA A 69 -25.08 -31.03 -12.54
N LYS A 70 -26.20 -30.31 -12.44
CA LYS A 70 -26.82 -29.90 -11.16
C LYS A 70 -27.10 -31.09 -10.23
N ARG A 71 -27.47 -32.25 -10.76
CA ARG A 71 -27.75 -33.46 -9.97
C ARG A 71 -26.56 -33.96 -9.15
N GLU A 72 -25.34 -33.57 -9.51
CA GLU A 72 -24.14 -33.98 -8.81
C GLU A 72 -23.89 -33.18 -7.52
N VAL A 73 -24.50 -32.03 -7.39
CA VAL A 73 -24.29 -31.12 -6.27
C VAL A 73 -25.55 -30.90 -5.44
N ILE A 74 -26.74 -31.05 -6.04
CA ILE A 74 -28.00 -30.91 -5.30
C ILE A 74 -28.13 -32.00 -4.23
N GLY A 75 -28.44 -31.56 -2.99
CA GLY A 75 -28.57 -32.44 -1.82
C GLY A 75 -27.29 -32.65 -1.01
N LYS A 76 -26.13 -32.29 -1.55
CA LYS A 76 -24.87 -32.24 -0.77
C LYS A 76 -24.89 -31.10 0.23
N TYR A 77 -24.07 -31.20 1.26
CA TYR A 77 -23.87 -30.10 2.19
C TYR A 77 -22.91 -29.07 1.61
N ALA A 78 -23.20 -27.80 1.77
CA ALA A 78 -22.32 -26.73 1.30
C ALA A 78 -20.92 -26.77 1.95
N THR A 79 -20.82 -27.35 3.15
CA THR A 79 -19.52 -27.55 3.85
C THR A 79 -18.60 -28.54 3.14
N GLU A 80 -19.13 -29.44 2.30
CA GLU A 80 -18.33 -30.39 1.51
C GLU A 80 -17.52 -29.70 0.38
N LEU A 81 -17.78 -28.42 0.11
CA LEU A 81 -17.09 -27.62 -0.91
C LEU A 81 -15.75 -27.08 -0.45
N PHE A 82 -15.39 -27.24 0.83
CA PHE A 82 -14.21 -26.62 1.43
C PHE A 82 -13.25 -27.68 2.00
N VAL A 83 -12.00 -27.29 2.21
CA VAL A 83 -10.99 -28.15 2.86
C VAL A 83 -11.27 -28.21 4.38
N ASP A 84 -11.02 -29.36 5.02
CA ASP A 84 -11.39 -29.64 6.43
C ASP A 84 -11.04 -28.53 7.44
N GLN A 85 -9.91 -27.87 7.30
CA GLN A 85 -9.52 -26.78 8.18
C GLN A 85 -10.43 -25.54 8.08
N GLU A 86 -11.06 -25.34 6.92
CA GLU A 86 -11.98 -24.24 6.67
C GLU A 86 -13.42 -24.55 7.12
N ILE A 87 -13.78 -25.84 7.27
CA ILE A 87 -15.11 -26.26 7.76
C ILE A 87 -15.35 -25.76 9.18
N ARG A 88 -14.33 -25.76 10.06
CA ARG A 88 -14.43 -25.24 11.41
C ARG A 88 -14.68 -23.73 11.45
N ARG A 89 -14.00 -22.97 10.57
CA ARG A 89 -14.24 -21.55 10.36
C ARG A 89 -15.65 -21.29 9.86
N PHE A 90 -16.18 -22.17 8.99
CA PHE A 90 -17.55 -22.03 8.47
C PHE A 90 -18.62 -22.19 9.58
N ALA A 91 -18.38 -23.00 10.59
CA ALA A 91 -19.25 -23.10 11.77
C ALA A 91 -19.23 -21.79 12.61
N ASP A 92 -18.06 -21.15 12.73
CA ASP A 92 -17.90 -19.84 13.40
C ASP A 92 -18.48 -18.71 12.53
N VAL A 93 -18.32 -18.76 11.21
CA VAL A 93 -18.93 -17.85 10.24
C VAL A 93 -20.46 -17.92 10.28
N LYS A 94 -21.06 -19.10 10.59
CA LYS A 94 -22.51 -19.18 10.84
C LYS A 94 -22.93 -18.26 11.99
N ALA A 95 -22.11 -18.13 13.02
CA ALA A 95 -22.37 -17.21 14.13
C ALA A 95 -22.10 -15.73 13.76
N ILE A 96 -21.14 -15.49 12.87
CA ILE A 96 -20.78 -14.15 12.38
C ILE A 96 -21.80 -13.64 11.35
N ILE A 97 -22.20 -14.47 10.40
CA ILE A 97 -23.19 -14.11 9.33
C ILE A 97 -24.58 -13.87 9.93
N ASP A 98 -24.92 -14.51 11.03
CA ASP A 98 -26.16 -14.19 11.77
C ASP A 98 -26.07 -12.80 12.44
N LYS A 99 -24.85 -12.22 12.59
CA LYS A 99 -24.59 -10.87 13.11
C LYS A 99 -24.23 -9.85 12.03
N SER A 100 -23.60 -10.25 10.91
CA SER A 100 -23.10 -9.34 9.87
C SER A 100 -23.84 -9.53 8.55
N ARG A 101 -24.51 -8.47 8.08
CA ARG A 101 -25.11 -8.45 6.74
C ARG A 101 -24.02 -8.21 5.69
N GLY A 102 -23.59 -9.29 5.00
CA GLY A 102 -22.89 -9.16 3.71
C GLY A 102 -21.36 -9.01 3.77
N GLU A 103 -20.70 -9.46 4.81
CA GLU A 103 -19.24 -9.56 4.79
C GLU A 103 -18.80 -10.70 3.87
N THR A 104 -17.72 -10.41 3.12
CA THR A 104 -17.10 -11.33 2.17
C THR A 104 -15.89 -11.97 2.83
N GLU A 105 -15.74 -13.29 2.75
CA GLU A 105 -14.58 -14.01 3.29
C GLU A 105 -13.91 -14.85 2.21
N GLU A 106 -12.59 -15.00 2.33
CA GLU A 106 -11.79 -15.83 1.44
C GLU A 106 -11.59 -17.22 2.02
N PHE A 107 -11.79 -18.25 1.20
CA PHE A 107 -11.64 -19.66 1.59
C PHE A 107 -10.82 -20.45 0.57
N LEU A 108 -10.33 -21.59 0.99
CA LEU A 108 -9.78 -22.60 0.12
C LEU A 108 -10.87 -23.65 -0.18
N ALA A 109 -11.39 -23.64 -1.40
CA ALA A 109 -12.42 -24.54 -1.85
C ALA A 109 -11.86 -25.76 -2.59
N LEU A 110 -12.68 -26.81 -2.68
CA LEU A 110 -12.35 -28.08 -3.29
C LEU A 110 -13.19 -28.28 -4.55
N ARG A 111 -12.54 -28.40 -5.72
CA ARG A 111 -13.20 -28.80 -6.97
C ARG A 111 -13.54 -30.28 -6.96
N LYS A 112 -14.41 -30.71 -7.86
CA LYS A 112 -14.82 -32.11 -8.00
C LYS A 112 -13.65 -33.06 -8.25
N ASP A 113 -12.61 -32.60 -8.95
CA ASP A 113 -11.39 -33.39 -9.25
C ASP A 113 -10.41 -33.50 -8.06
N GLY A 114 -10.74 -32.88 -6.92
CA GLY A 114 -9.91 -32.84 -5.71
C GLY A 114 -8.88 -31.73 -5.67
N LYS A 115 -8.79 -30.87 -6.69
CA LYS A 115 -7.92 -29.72 -6.66
C LYS A 115 -8.53 -28.59 -5.82
N THR A 116 -7.65 -27.90 -5.12
CA THR A 116 -8.02 -26.71 -4.32
C THR A 116 -7.88 -25.44 -5.14
N PHE A 117 -8.71 -24.44 -4.80
CA PHE A 117 -8.64 -23.10 -5.38
C PHE A 117 -9.13 -22.05 -4.39
N HIS A 118 -8.64 -20.83 -4.53
CA HIS A 118 -9.07 -19.72 -3.67
C HIS A 118 -10.39 -19.16 -4.15
N VAL A 119 -11.33 -19.06 -3.23
CA VAL A 119 -12.67 -18.51 -3.51
C VAL A 119 -13.04 -17.46 -2.49
N GLU A 120 -13.61 -16.38 -2.96
CA GLU A 120 -14.25 -15.37 -2.13
C GLU A 120 -15.74 -15.69 -2.03
N VAL A 121 -16.26 -15.76 -0.79
CA VAL A 121 -17.64 -16.18 -0.52
C VAL A 121 -18.37 -15.06 0.21
N SER A 122 -19.52 -14.69 -0.33
CA SER A 122 -20.48 -13.81 0.32
C SER A 122 -21.76 -14.60 0.56
N SER A 123 -22.34 -14.53 1.75
CA SER A 123 -23.58 -15.25 2.04
C SER A 123 -24.65 -14.38 2.71
N SER A 124 -25.89 -14.73 2.46
CA SER A 124 -27.06 -14.06 3.05
C SER A 124 -28.16 -15.05 3.39
N SER A 125 -28.97 -14.72 4.40
CA SER A 125 -30.13 -15.51 4.77
C SER A 125 -31.30 -15.25 3.81
N VAL A 126 -31.97 -16.32 3.39
CA VAL A 126 -33.21 -16.26 2.63
C VAL A 126 -34.36 -16.42 3.61
N THR A 127 -35.28 -15.44 3.63
CA THR A 127 -36.42 -15.41 4.55
C THR A 127 -37.76 -15.56 3.81
N ASP A 128 -38.77 -16.13 4.47
CA ASP A 128 -40.13 -16.16 4.01
C ASP A 128 -40.87 -14.82 4.28
N LYS A 129 -42.14 -14.72 3.86
CA LYS A 129 -42.96 -13.51 4.07
C LYS A 129 -43.21 -13.21 5.56
N ALA A 130 -43.02 -14.17 6.45
CA ALA A 130 -43.17 -14.00 7.89
C ALA A 130 -41.84 -13.63 8.58
N GLY A 131 -40.75 -13.48 7.80
CA GLY A 131 -39.42 -13.17 8.32
C GLY A 131 -38.61 -14.38 8.82
N ASN A 132 -39.15 -15.60 8.70
CA ASN A 132 -38.42 -16.79 9.13
C ASN A 132 -37.36 -17.20 8.09
N THR A 133 -36.16 -17.49 8.54
CA THR A 133 -35.09 -18.01 7.65
C THR A 133 -35.54 -19.37 7.07
N VAL A 134 -35.60 -19.50 5.76
CA VAL A 134 -35.94 -20.72 5.03
C VAL A 134 -34.73 -21.38 4.39
N GLY A 135 -33.61 -20.67 4.28
CA GLY A 135 -32.37 -21.18 3.72
C GLY A 135 -31.30 -20.07 3.68
N ARG A 136 -30.25 -20.33 2.91
CA ARG A 136 -29.15 -19.35 2.68
C ARG A 136 -28.80 -19.29 1.20
N MET A 137 -28.44 -18.11 0.74
CA MET A 137 -27.83 -17.91 -0.58
C MET A 137 -26.34 -17.61 -0.35
N ALA A 138 -25.48 -18.26 -1.12
CA ALA A 138 -24.07 -17.94 -1.16
C ALA A 138 -23.62 -17.65 -2.58
N SER A 139 -22.79 -16.61 -2.73
CA SER A 139 -22.14 -16.21 -3.98
C SER A 139 -20.64 -16.48 -3.87
N PHE A 140 -20.06 -17.05 -4.92
CA PHE A 140 -18.68 -17.48 -5.01
C PHE A 140 -17.99 -16.76 -6.16
N ALA A 141 -16.83 -16.21 -5.93
CA ALA A 141 -15.93 -15.67 -6.95
C ALA A 141 -14.58 -16.40 -6.88
N ASP A 142 -14.12 -16.95 -8.00
CA ASP A 142 -12.77 -17.54 -8.08
C ASP A 142 -11.74 -16.41 -8.08
N ILE A 143 -10.92 -16.35 -7.04
CA ILE A 143 -9.87 -15.34 -6.84
C ILE A 143 -8.46 -15.91 -7.05
N SER A 144 -8.35 -17.10 -7.65
CA SER A 144 -7.06 -17.79 -7.85
C SER A 144 -6.11 -16.97 -8.70
N ASP A 145 -6.61 -16.30 -9.74
CA ASP A 145 -5.78 -15.44 -10.60
C ASP A 145 -5.27 -14.20 -9.84
N ARG A 146 -6.13 -13.60 -9.04
CA ARG A 146 -5.74 -12.48 -8.15
C ARG A 146 -4.64 -12.93 -7.18
N LYS A 147 -4.84 -14.05 -6.48
CA LYS A 147 -3.85 -14.59 -5.53
C LYS A 147 -2.52 -14.97 -6.20
N ARG A 148 -2.57 -15.54 -7.42
CA ARG A 148 -1.34 -15.83 -8.19
C ARG A 148 -0.59 -14.57 -8.58
N ALA A 149 -1.30 -13.53 -9.01
CA ALA A 149 -0.69 -12.24 -9.35
C ALA A 149 -0.08 -11.55 -8.13
N GLU A 150 -0.79 -11.52 -6.99
CA GLU A 150 -0.30 -10.98 -5.73
C GLU A 150 0.98 -11.71 -5.27
N GLU A 151 0.99 -13.03 -5.31
CA GLU A 151 2.14 -13.84 -4.90
C GLU A 151 3.34 -13.68 -5.87
N ALA A 152 3.09 -13.62 -7.18
CA ALA A 152 4.15 -13.36 -8.17
C ALA A 152 4.78 -11.97 -7.97
N LEU A 153 3.95 -10.96 -7.66
CA LEU A 153 4.43 -9.61 -7.34
C LEU A 153 5.25 -9.60 -6.05
N ARG A 154 4.80 -10.31 -5.02
CA ARG A 154 5.52 -10.46 -3.74
C ARG A 154 6.90 -11.10 -3.95
N ILE A 155 6.95 -12.23 -4.66
CA ILE A 155 8.20 -12.93 -4.96
C ILE A 155 9.14 -12.05 -5.80
N SER A 156 8.62 -11.36 -6.83
CA SER A 156 9.41 -10.45 -7.65
C SER A 156 9.99 -9.30 -6.82
N SER A 157 9.19 -8.72 -5.93
CA SER A 157 9.64 -7.67 -5.03
C SER A 157 10.77 -8.16 -4.10
N GLU A 158 10.60 -9.35 -3.49
CA GLU A 158 11.63 -9.93 -2.61
C GLU A 158 12.93 -10.25 -3.35
N ASN A 159 12.84 -10.76 -4.58
CA ASN A 159 14.01 -11.01 -5.42
C ASN A 159 14.76 -9.74 -5.77
N ILE A 160 14.06 -8.67 -6.18
CA ILE A 160 14.65 -7.36 -6.47
C ILE A 160 15.37 -6.81 -5.24
N LYS A 161 14.78 -6.95 -4.06
CA LYS A 161 15.35 -6.52 -2.79
C LYS A 161 16.64 -7.26 -2.46
N SER A 162 16.60 -8.58 -2.47
CA SER A 162 17.77 -9.42 -2.19
C SER A 162 18.93 -9.10 -3.14
N PHE A 163 18.62 -8.91 -4.42
CA PHE A 163 19.59 -8.51 -5.44
C PHE A 163 20.19 -7.12 -5.16
N ALA A 164 19.36 -6.15 -4.79
CA ALA A 164 19.82 -4.80 -4.47
C ALA A 164 20.74 -4.78 -3.25
N TYR A 165 20.44 -5.55 -2.19
CA TYR A 165 21.32 -5.69 -1.03
C TYR A 165 22.65 -6.34 -1.39
N SER A 166 22.63 -7.43 -2.17
CA SER A 166 23.86 -8.13 -2.59
C SER A 166 24.77 -7.23 -3.42
N ILE A 167 24.22 -6.57 -4.44
CA ILE A 167 24.99 -5.64 -5.27
C ILE A 167 25.53 -4.46 -4.43
N SER A 168 24.71 -3.93 -3.54
CA SER A 168 25.13 -2.84 -2.67
C SER A 168 26.33 -3.23 -1.81
N HIS A 169 26.29 -4.41 -1.21
CA HIS A 169 27.41 -4.93 -0.42
C HIS A 169 28.69 -5.06 -1.25
N ASP A 170 28.58 -5.64 -2.44
CA ASP A 170 29.74 -5.89 -3.31
C ASP A 170 30.34 -4.58 -3.86
N LEU A 171 29.48 -3.64 -4.28
CA LEU A 171 29.94 -2.31 -4.70
C LEU A 171 30.63 -1.54 -3.57
N LYS A 172 30.09 -1.61 -2.33
CA LYS A 172 30.72 -0.97 -1.17
C LYS A 172 32.11 -1.56 -0.92
N SER A 173 32.23 -2.88 -0.97
CA SER A 173 33.51 -3.59 -0.77
C SER A 173 34.54 -3.22 -1.83
N LEU A 174 34.13 -3.16 -3.12
CA LEU A 174 35.01 -2.73 -4.21
C LEU A 174 35.43 -1.27 -4.05
N ALA A 175 34.52 -0.38 -3.72
CA ALA A 175 34.83 1.04 -3.52
C ALA A 175 35.85 1.24 -2.37
N ILE A 176 35.66 0.52 -1.25
CA ILE A 176 36.59 0.55 -0.12
C ILE A 176 37.95 -0.01 -0.53
N GLY A 177 38.01 -1.09 -1.31
CA GLY A 177 39.24 -1.67 -1.83
C GLY A 177 40.02 -0.68 -2.73
N ILE A 178 39.34 -0.06 -3.70
CA ILE A 178 39.92 0.96 -4.58
C ILE A 178 40.44 2.14 -3.77
N TYR A 179 39.64 2.63 -2.81
CA TYR A 179 40.05 3.70 -1.91
C TYR A 179 41.32 3.35 -1.13
N GLY A 180 41.34 2.17 -0.51
CA GLY A 180 42.49 1.71 0.28
C GLY A 180 43.78 1.57 -0.55
N LEU A 181 43.68 0.95 -1.72
CA LEU A 181 44.85 0.78 -2.62
C LEU A 181 45.35 2.13 -3.13
N THR A 182 44.44 3.03 -3.52
CA THR A 182 44.81 4.38 -3.97
C THR A 182 45.44 5.21 -2.85
N GLN A 183 44.95 5.07 -1.61
CA GLN A 183 45.53 5.70 -0.44
C GLN A 183 46.96 5.20 -0.17
N LEU A 184 47.18 3.88 -0.29
CA LEU A 184 48.51 3.30 -0.15
C LEU A 184 49.46 3.80 -1.25
N LEU A 185 49.01 3.79 -2.50
CA LEU A 185 49.77 4.34 -3.63
C LEU A 185 50.16 5.80 -3.37
N HIS A 186 49.23 6.63 -2.98
CA HIS A 186 49.45 8.03 -2.66
C HIS A 186 50.44 8.22 -1.49
N LYS A 187 50.29 7.40 -0.44
CA LYS A 187 51.18 7.46 0.74
C LYS A 187 52.62 7.08 0.41
N TYR A 188 52.83 5.99 -0.36
CA TYR A 188 54.17 5.45 -0.61
C TYR A 188 54.85 6.06 -1.84
N SER A 189 54.12 6.64 -2.76
CA SER A 189 54.66 7.14 -4.03
C SER A 189 54.46 8.64 -4.28
N ARG A 190 53.82 9.37 -3.36
CA ARG A 190 53.48 10.79 -3.51
C ARG A 190 54.66 11.68 -3.94
N ALA A 191 55.87 11.42 -3.36
CA ALA A 191 57.08 12.16 -3.68
C ALA A 191 57.65 11.83 -5.07
N ASN A 192 57.27 10.67 -5.65
CA ASN A 192 57.76 10.18 -6.94
C ASN A 192 56.71 10.31 -8.07
N LEU A 193 55.47 10.70 -7.75
CA LEU A 193 54.40 10.94 -8.72
C LEU A 193 54.49 12.39 -9.18
N ASP A 194 54.28 12.60 -10.48
CA ASP A 194 54.09 13.94 -11.02
C ASP A 194 52.78 14.56 -10.56
N GLU A 195 52.58 15.84 -10.78
CA GLU A 195 51.42 16.59 -10.37
C GLU A 195 50.12 16.01 -10.97
N LYS A 196 50.20 15.50 -12.20
CA LYS A 196 49.08 14.90 -12.91
C LYS A 196 48.68 13.54 -12.32
N ALA A 197 49.66 12.70 -11.98
CA ALA A 197 49.42 11.41 -11.34
C ALA A 197 48.83 11.58 -9.92
N ASN A 198 49.32 12.56 -9.15
CA ASN A 198 48.74 12.92 -7.86
C ASN A 198 47.27 13.35 -7.99
N SER A 199 46.95 14.19 -9.00
CA SER A 199 45.55 14.58 -9.28
C SER A 199 44.68 13.40 -9.64
N TYR A 200 45.17 12.41 -10.38
CA TYR A 200 44.41 11.20 -10.68
C TYR A 200 44.15 10.37 -9.42
N CYS A 201 45.09 10.24 -8.52
CA CYS A 201 44.91 9.56 -7.24
C CYS A 201 43.80 10.25 -6.40
N ASP A 202 43.81 11.57 -6.31
CA ASP A 202 42.80 12.33 -5.59
C ASP A 202 41.41 12.18 -6.24
N GLN A 203 41.32 12.13 -7.56
CA GLN A 203 40.05 11.87 -8.28
C GLN A 203 39.55 10.45 -7.98
N ILE A 204 40.40 9.43 -7.99
CA ILE A 204 40.00 8.04 -7.70
C ILE A 204 39.56 7.92 -6.24
N LEU A 205 40.26 8.55 -5.30
CA LEU A 205 39.83 8.57 -3.90
C LEU A 205 38.49 9.21 -3.70
N THR A 206 38.24 10.32 -4.40
CA THR A 206 36.95 11.04 -4.37
C THR A 206 35.83 10.19 -4.97
N ALA A 207 36.06 9.60 -6.14
CA ALA A 207 35.09 8.74 -6.82
C ALA A 207 34.73 7.51 -5.95
N SER A 208 35.72 6.88 -5.32
CA SER A 208 35.48 5.73 -4.45
C SER A 208 34.63 6.08 -3.23
N LYS A 209 34.87 7.24 -2.60
CA LYS A 209 34.05 7.75 -1.51
C LYS A 209 32.61 8.00 -1.96
N GLN A 210 32.44 8.58 -3.16
CA GLN A 210 31.11 8.85 -3.71
C GLN A 210 30.32 7.57 -3.98
N ILE A 211 30.97 6.52 -4.52
CA ILE A 211 30.34 5.21 -4.72
C ILE A 211 29.92 4.61 -3.37
N ALA A 212 30.78 4.62 -2.38
CA ALA A 212 30.46 4.08 -1.05
C ALA A 212 29.27 4.82 -0.41
N ALA A 213 29.24 6.15 -0.51
CA ALA A 213 28.13 6.97 -0.02
C ALA A 213 26.81 6.74 -0.78
N LEU A 214 26.88 6.54 -2.10
CA LEU A 214 25.70 6.20 -2.92
C LEU A 214 25.10 4.87 -2.48
N VAL A 215 25.94 3.85 -2.34
CA VAL A 215 25.53 2.52 -1.90
C VAL A 215 24.89 2.55 -0.52
N GLU A 216 25.47 3.30 0.42
CA GLU A 216 24.91 3.45 1.76
C GLU A 216 23.50 4.07 1.72
N ARG A 217 23.29 5.10 0.90
CA ARG A 217 21.98 5.74 0.72
C ARG A 217 20.96 4.81 0.08
N ILE A 218 21.37 3.97 -0.88
CA ILE A 218 20.49 2.93 -1.44
C ILE A 218 20.05 1.95 -0.35
N ASN A 219 20.98 1.49 0.50
CA ASN A 219 20.66 0.60 1.61
C ASN A 219 19.70 1.25 2.62
N ILE A 220 19.91 2.53 2.95
CA ILE A 220 19.00 3.29 3.82
C ILE A 220 17.60 3.39 3.19
N TYR A 221 17.51 3.66 1.89
CA TYR A 221 16.22 3.73 1.18
C TYR A 221 15.48 2.38 1.24
N ILE A 222 16.17 1.28 0.92
CA ILE A 222 15.60 -0.07 0.97
C ILE A 222 15.15 -0.40 2.40
N ALA A 223 16.02 -0.18 3.40
CA ALA A 223 15.69 -0.44 4.79
C ALA A 223 14.51 0.41 5.29
N THR A 224 14.43 1.67 4.85
CA THR A 224 13.29 2.54 5.19
C THR A 224 11.98 1.95 4.67
N LYS A 225 11.98 1.42 3.47
CA LYS A 225 10.79 0.85 2.82
C LYS A 225 10.32 -0.47 3.46
N GLU A 226 11.21 -1.22 4.09
CA GLU A 226 10.96 -2.58 4.56
C GLU A 226 10.75 -2.71 6.06
N THR A 227 11.39 -1.84 6.83
CA THR A 227 11.32 -1.95 8.29
C THR A 227 9.98 -1.40 8.79
N PRO A 228 9.19 -2.21 9.51
CA PRO A 228 7.99 -1.70 10.16
C PRO A 228 8.32 -0.53 11.09
N LEU A 229 7.46 0.47 11.12
CA LEU A 229 7.64 1.62 11.99
C LEU A 229 7.57 1.20 13.47
N ASN A 230 8.56 1.62 14.24
CA ASN A 230 8.53 1.48 15.70
C ASN A 230 7.95 2.76 16.32
N ILE A 231 6.61 2.80 16.46
CA ILE A 231 5.90 3.97 16.97
C ILE A 231 6.10 4.13 18.46
N GLU A 232 6.83 5.16 18.85
CA GLU A 232 7.09 5.54 20.25
C GLU A 232 6.78 7.03 20.50
N THR A 233 6.83 7.45 21.77
CA THR A 233 6.73 8.88 22.11
C THR A 233 8.05 9.58 21.84
N VAL A 234 8.05 10.48 20.87
CA VAL A 234 9.25 11.17 20.37
C VAL A 234 9.24 12.63 20.83
N LYS A 235 10.28 13.04 21.55
CA LYS A 235 10.55 14.43 21.92
C LYS A 235 11.25 15.14 20.77
N LEU A 236 10.51 15.91 19.96
CA LEU A 236 11.05 16.64 18.80
C LEU A 236 12.23 17.52 19.17
N LYS A 237 12.18 18.21 20.30
CA LYS A 237 13.28 19.03 20.81
C LYS A 237 14.57 18.22 21.04
N GLY A 238 14.44 16.97 21.48
CA GLY A 238 15.58 16.06 21.66
C GLY A 238 16.25 15.70 20.33
N ILE A 239 15.44 15.44 19.31
CA ILE A 239 15.95 15.14 17.96
C ILE A 239 16.64 16.36 17.35
N LEU A 240 16.03 17.54 17.45
CA LEU A 240 16.63 18.77 16.93
C LEU A 240 17.96 19.12 17.61
N ARG A 241 18.08 18.83 18.92
CA ARG A 241 19.36 18.98 19.61
C ARG A 241 20.44 18.07 19.03
N MET A 242 20.12 16.79 18.77
CA MET A 242 21.07 15.86 18.15
C MET A 242 21.50 16.33 16.75
N ILE A 243 20.56 16.80 15.95
CA ILE A 243 20.82 17.35 14.62
C ILE A 243 21.71 18.59 14.70
N ARG A 244 21.43 19.50 15.62
CA ARG A 244 22.25 20.71 15.84
C ARG A 244 23.67 20.38 16.24
N GLU A 245 23.86 19.39 17.12
CA GLU A 245 25.18 18.88 17.52
C GLU A 245 25.92 18.27 16.32
N GLU A 246 25.26 17.46 15.51
CA GLU A 246 25.83 16.79 14.32
C GLU A 246 26.33 17.82 13.29
N PHE A 247 25.53 18.84 12.97
CA PHE A 247 25.87 19.84 11.96
C PHE A 247 26.57 21.09 12.52
N SER A 248 26.90 21.13 13.82
CA SER A 248 27.43 22.31 14.50
C SER A 248 28.68 22.92 13.84
N ALA A 249 29.61 22.07 13.40
CA ALA A 249 30.83 22.52 12.75
C ALA A 249 30.55 23.27 11.45
N GLU A 250 29.71 22.70 10.58
CA GLU A 250 29.37 23.29 9.28
C GLU A 250 28.52 24.56 9.43
N LEU A 251 27.52 24.53 10.32
CA LEU A 251 26.70 25.70 10.64
C LEU A 251 27.56 26.88 11.14
N ASN A 252 28.53 26.61 12.02
CA ASN A 252 29.42 27.64 12.57
C ASN A 252 30.39 28.20 11.52
N ILE A 253 31.05 27.32 10.73
CA ILE A 253 31.98 27.72 9.65
C ILE A 253 31.28 28.64 8.65
N ARG A 254 30.07 28.31 8.26
CA ARG A 254 29.28 29.09 7.29
C ARG A 254 28.43 30.19 7.93
N SER A 255 28.49 30.37 9.25
CA SER A 255 27.69 31.35 10.01
C SER A 255 26.18 31.21 9.75
N ILE A 256 25.67 29.98 9.61
CA ILE A 256 24.28 29.71 9.36
C ILE A 256 23.51 29.56 10.68
N LYS A 257 22.45 30.35 10.84
CA LYS A 257 21.57 30.30 12.01
C LYS A 257 20.50 29.22 11.82
N LEU A 258 20.51 28.19 12.67
CA LEU A 258 19.43 27.22 12.78
C LEU A 258 18.45 27.64 13.87
N SER A 259 17.21 27.96 13.52
CA SER A 259 16.14 28.39 14.43
C SER A 259 15.07 27.30 14.56
N GLU A 260 14.50 27.18 15.76
CA GLU A 260 13.42 26.25 16.07
C GLU A 260 12.40 26.91 17.00
N PRO A 261 11.13 26.46 17.05
CA PRO A 261 10.13 26.97 17.99
C PRO A 261 10.55 26.72 19.44
N GLU A 262 10.20 27.63 20.35
CA GLU A 262 10.45 27.47 21.80
C GLU A 262 9.72 26.23 22.35
N HIS A 263 8.51 26.00 21.88
CA HIS A 263 7.66 24.89 22.27
C HIS A 263 7.45 23.92 21.10
N LEU A 264 7.91 22.69 21.28
CA LEU A 264 7.69 21.58 20.38
C LEU A 264 7.02 20.45 21.15
N PRO A 265 5.96 19.85 20.63
CA PRO A 265 5.26 18.77 21.31
C PRO A 265 6.08 17.48 21.32
N GLU A 266 5.64 16.54 22.14
CA GLU A 266 5.94 15.14 21.97
C GLU A 266 4.94 14.54 20.98
N ILE A 267 5.40 13.74 20.03
CA ILE A 267 4.55 13.11 19.01
C ILE A 267 4.73 11.59 19.05
N ARG A 268 3.72 10.85 18.60
CA ARG A 268 3.84 9.41 18.40
C ARG A 268 4.33 9.13 16.98
N ALA A 269 5.58 8.68 16.83
CA ALA A 269 6.22 8.43 15.55
C ALA A 269 7.38 7.45 15.70
N ASP A 270 7.95 7.00 14.59
CA ASP A 270 9.25 6.29 14.60
C ASP A 270 10.39 7.31 14.75
N ARG A 271 11.14 7.20 15.84
CA ARG A 271 12.20 8.16 16.21
C ARG A 271 13.32 8.24 15.17
N LEU A 272 13.75 7.10 14.61
CA LEU A 272 14.79 7.08 13.60
C LEU A 272 14.33 7.72 12.30
N SER A 273 13.10 7.52 11.94
CA SER A 273 12.45 8.13 10.78
C SER A 273 12.42 9.65 10.88
N ILE A 274 12.01 10.21 12.03
CA ILE A 274 12.02 11.67 12.24
C ILE A 274 13.46 12.22 12.18
N LEU A 275 14.42 11.53 12.78
CA LEU A 275 15.83 11.91 12.70
C LEU A 275 16.33 11.92 11.24
N ARG A 276 15.97 10.91 10.44
CA ARG A 276 16.33 10.81 9.03
C ARG A 276 15.71 11.92 8.19
N ILE A 277 14.44 12.26 8.43
CA ILE A 277 13.77 13.39 7.75
C ILE A 277 14.57 14.67 7.97
N LEU A 278 14.79 15.06 9.22
CA LEU A 278 15.43 16.33 9.55
C LEU A 278 16.88 16.37 9.05
N ARG A 279 17.64 15.26 9.19
CA ARG A 279 18.99 15.15 8.65
C ARG A 279 19.03 15.37 7.14
N ASN A 280 18.15 14.71 6.38
CA ASN A 280 18.11 14.86 4.92
C ASN A 280 17.75 16.28 4.49
N LEU A 281 16.81 16.92 5.17
CA LEU A 281 16.39 18.28 4.83
C LEU A 281 17.49 19.28 5.11
N ILE A 282 18.16 19.21 6.28
CA ILE A 282 19.27 20.09 6.63
C ILE A 282 20.48 19.88 5.71
N ASP A 283 20.86 18.61 5.45
CA ASP A 283 21.94 18.28 4.51
C ASP A 283 21.66 18.86 3.10
N ASN A 284 20.39 18.81 2.65
CA ASN A 284 19.99 19.42 1.40
C ASN A 284 20.14 20.95 1.41
N SER A 285 19.67 21.65 2.45
CA SER A 285 19.83 23.11 2.55
C SER A 285 21.30 23.52 2.60
N LEU A 286 22.14 22.79 3.33
CA LEU A 286 23.58 23.05 3.39
C LEU A 286 24.27 22.84 2.02
N LYS A 287 23.87 21.82 1.26
CA LYS A 287 24.47 21.49 -0.05
C LYS A 287 23.98 22.38 -1.18
N TYR A 288 22.70 22.71 -1.17
CA TYR A 288 22.05 23.35 -2.32
C TYR A 288 21.62 24.79 -2.06
N GLY A 289 21.72 25.29 -0.82
CA GLY A 289 21.33 26.65 -0.47
C GLY A 289 22.28 27.74 -1.01
N GLY A 290 23.47 27.34 -1.50
CA GLY A 290 24.46 28.28 -2.07
C GLY A 290 25.20 29.11 -1.00
N ASP A 291 26.04 30.04 -1.46
CA ASP A 291 26.89 30.88 -0.58
C ASP A 291 26.08 31.90 0.22
N GLY A 292 24.88 32.25 -0.25
CA GLY A 292 23.98 33.19 0.43
C GLY A 292 23.14 32.58 1.54
N LEU A 293 23.23 31.28 1.77
CA LEU A 293 22.51 30.61 2.86
C LEU A 293 23.06 31.09 4.22
N SER A 294 22.19 31.71 5.01
CA SER A 294 22.54 32.22 6.35
C SER A 294 21.54 31.82 7.42
N LYS A 295 20.40 31.25 7.02
CA LYS A 295 19.31 30.92 7.95
C LYS A 295 18.56 29.67 7.51
N ILE A 296 18.28 28.79 8.48
CA ILE A 296 17.38 27.64 8.37
C ILE A 296 16.38 27.74 9.53
N ASP A 297 15.11 27.83 9.23
CA ASP A 297 14.02 27.89 10.20
C ASP A 297 13.22 26.60 10.18
N ILE A 298 13.05 25.98 11.33
CA ILE A 298 12.17 24.84 11.52
C ILE A 298 10.90 25.31 12.19
N ALA A 299 9.74 24.88 11.69
CA ALA A 299 8.46 25.15 12.33
C ALA A 299 7.66 23.84 12.47
N TYR A 300 6.69 23.89 13.34
CA TYR A 300 5.76 22.80 13.59
C TYR A 300 4.33 23.35 13.61
N GLU A 301 3.45 22.66 12.92
CA GLU A 301 2.02 22.89 12.89
C GLU A 301 1.28 21.58 13.15
N GLU A 302 0.05 21.70 13.61
CA GLU A 302 -0.80 20.57 13.95
C GLU A 302 -2.17 20.75 13.31
N SER A 303 -2.65 19.69 12.64
CA SER A 303 -4.04 19.57 12.20
C SER A 303 -4.74 18.45 12.96
N ASP A 304 -6.03 18.19 12.70
CA ASP A 304 -6.80 17.15 13.40
C ASP A 304 -6.14 15.77 13.29
N ASP A 305 -5.62 15.41 12.12
CA ASP A 305 -5.10 14.07 11.83
C ASP A 305 -3.58 14.03 11.54
N LEU A 306 -2.90 15.18 11.44
CA LEU A 306 -1.52 15.27 11.00
C LEU A 306 -0.66 16.14 11.91
N HIS A 307 0.59 15.72 12.10
CA HIS A 307 1.71 16.55 12.54
C HIS A 307 2.45 17.06 11.31
N ILE A 308 2.68 18.36 11.18
CA ILE A 308 3.35 18.98 10.04
C ILE A 308 4.64 19.64 10.53
N LEU A 309 5.76 19.11 10.08
CA LEU A 309 7.07 19.71 10.23
C LEU A 309 7.40 20.51 8.97
N SER A 310 7.78 21.75 9.10
CA SER A 310 8.29 22.54 7.98
C SER A 310 9.71 22.99 8.24
N MET A 311 10.50 23.05 7.17
CA MET A 311 11.85 23.59 7.19
C MET A 311 12.04 24.56 6.04
N ARG A 312 12.33 25.81 6.36
CA ARG A 312 12.58 26.89 5.43
C ARG A 312 14.04 27.29 5.45
N ASP A 313 14.65 27.38 4.29
CA ASP A 313 15.94 28.03 4.11
C ASP A 313 15.80 29.33 3.31
N ASN A 314 16.80 30.22 3.44
CA ASN A 314 16.90 31.45 2.67
C ASN A 314 17.96 31.36 1.56
N GLY A 315 18.22 30.17 1.07
CA GLY A 315 19.18 29.89 -0.01
C GLY A 315 18.71 30.35 -1.40
N ILE A 316 19.33 29.79 -2.42
CA ILE A 316 19.04 30.17 -3.82
C ILE A 316 17.62 29.76 -4.29
N GLY A 317 16.97 28.81 -3.60
CA GLY A 317 15.65 28.32 -3.95
C GLY A 317 15.62 27.36 -5.15
N MET A 318 14.41 27.14 -5.69
CA MET A 318 14.17 26.29 -6.87
C MET A 318 13.22 27.00 -7.86
N GLU A 319 13.35 26.73 -9.14
CA GLU A 319 12.40 27.19 -10.16
C GLU A 319 11.12 26.34 -10.11
N LYS A 320 10.00 26.92 -10.58
CA LYS A 320 8.68 26.24 -10.47
C LYS A 320 8.62 24.92 -11.23
N GLU A 321 9.28 24.85 -12.38
CA GLU A 321 9.33 23.69 -13.23
C GLU A 321 10.01 22.48 -12.58
N ASP A 322 10.89 22.74 -11.61
CA ASP A 322 11.66 21.72 -10.91
C ASP A 322 10.97 21.17 -9.65
N LEU A 323 9.86 21.80 -9.21
CA LEU A 323 9.22 21.45 -7.94
C LEU A 323 8.47 20.11 -7.95
N GLU A 324 7.94 19.71 -9.11
CA GLU A 324 7.06 18.51 -9.19
C GLU A 324 7.83 17.19 -9.06
N ASP A 325 9.12 17.17 -9.41
CA ASP A 325 9.87 15.91 -9.58
C ASP A 325 11.02 15.69 -8.56
N VAL A 326 11.23 16.62 -7.62
CA VAL A 326 12.38 16.59 -6.69
C VAL A 326 12.36 15.41 -5.69
N PHE A 327 11.19 14.85 -5.43
CA PHE A 327 11.03 13.69 -4.56
C PHE A 327 11.23 12.35 -5.29
N GLY A 328 11.49 12.38 -6.62
CA GLY A 328 11.77 11.19 -7.41
C GLY A 328 13.13 10.57 -7.09
N LEU A 329 13.26 9.26 -7.36
CA LEU A 329 14.52 8.54 -7.18
C LEU A 329 15.59 9.04 -8.17
N PHE A 330 16.81 9.28 -7.67
CA PHE A 330 17.96 9.71 -8.47
C PHE A 330 17.77 11.03 -9.23
N LYS A 331 16.75 11.80 -8.88
CA LYS A 331 16.50 13.10 -9.50
C LYS A 331 17.53 14.13 -8.99
N ARG A 332 18.22 14.76 -9.94
CA ARG A 332 19.18 15.83 -9.72
C ARG A 332 19.06 16.85 -10.82
N LYS A 333 19.22 18.12 -10.47
CA LYS A 333 19.25 19.20 -11.46
C LYS A 333 20.57 19.20 -12.22
N GLU A 334 20.53 19.63 -13.50
CA GLU A 334 21.75 19.90 -14.26
C GLU A 334 22.63 20.98 -13.63
N THR A 335 22.01 21.95 -12.95
CA THR A 335 22.68 23.01 -12.17
C THR A 335 23.43 22.49 -10.93
N SER A 336 23.15 21.26 -10.49
CA SER A 336 23.81 20.61 -9.36
C SER A 336 25.07 19.82 -9.76
N ARG A 337 25.58 19.99 -11.01
CA ARG A 337 26.82 19.37 -11.46
C ARG A 337 27.98 19.88 -10.62
N GLY A 338 28.63 18.98 -9.86
CA GLY A 338 29.74 19.33 -8.96
C GLY A 338 29.39 19.31 -7.47
N ILE A 339 28.12 19.27 -7.07
CA ILE A 339 27.71 19.13 -5.68
C ILE A 339 27.57 17.63 -5.33
N GLU A 340 28.18 17.17 -4.25
CA GLU A 340 28.05 15.78 -3.81
C GLU A 340 26.62 15.40 -3.39
N GLY A 341 26.03 14.40 -4.05
CA GLY A 341 24.71 13.89 -3.66
C GLY A 341 24.18 12.80 -4.57
N ALA A 342 23.51 11.78 -4.02
CA ALA A 342 22.98 10.62 -4.75
C ALA A 342 21.56 10.84 -5.31
N GLY A 343 20.89 11.97 -5.03
CA GLY A 343 19.48 12.19 -5.42
C GLY A 343 18.49 11.28 -4.70
N LEU A 344 18.85 10.75 -3.52
CA LEU A 344 18.01 9.83 -2.73
C LEU A 344 17.47 10.46 -1.43
N GLY A 345 17.99 11.61 -0.99
CA GLY A 345 17.60 12.21 0.30
C GLY A 345 16.12 12.54 0.39
N LEU A 346 15.59 13.25 -0.61
CA LEU A 346 14.18 13.64 -0.64
C LEU A 346 13.23 12.47 -0.91
N SER A 347 13.66 11.46 -1.67
CA SER A 347 12.85 10.23 -1.85
C SER A 347 12.76 9.41 -0.56
N ILE A 348 13.79 9.41 0.28
CA ILE A 348 13.74 8.83 1.64
C ILE A 348 12.75 9.62 2.52
N VAL A 349 12.76 10.94 2.46
CA VAL A 349 11.81 11.78 3.22
C VAL A 349 10.37 11.49 2.80
N LYS A 350 10.12 11.37 1.49
CA LYS A 350 8.81 11.01 0.93
C LYS A 350 8.36 9.64 1.42
N GLU A 351 9.20 8.62 1.30
CA GLU A 351 8.88 7.26 1.74
C GLU A 351 8.52 7.20 3.23
N ILE A 352 9.29 7.88 4.08
CA ILE A 352 9.02 7.95 5.52
C ILE A 352 7.67 8.61 5.80
N ALA A 353 7.35 9.72 5.13
CA ALA A 353 6.09 10.42 5.32
C ALA A 353 4.89 9.55 4.89
N GLU A 354 5.00 8.87 3.75
CA GLU A 354 3.97 7.95 3.23
C GLU A 354 3.74 6.76 4.18
N GLN A 355 4.81 6.16 4.72
CA GLN A 355 4.69 5.09 5.71
C GLN A 355 4.00 5.54 7.01
N HIS A 356 4.17 6.81 7.39
CA HIS A 356 3.47 7.42 8.52
C HIS A 356 2.04 7.88 8.16
N GLY A 357 1.50 7.51 7.00
CA GLY A 357 0.16 7.91 6.56
C GLY A 357 0.03 9.40 6.21
N GLY A 358 1.15 10.04 5.89
CA GLY A 358 1.22 11.45 5.55
C GLY A 358 1.71 11.72 4.14
N ARG A 359 2.28 12.90 3.92
CA ARG A 359 2.78 13.35 2.61
C ARG A 359 3.87 14.40 2.74
N VAL A 360 4.57 14.66 1.64
CA VAL A 360 5.56 15.73 1.53
C VAL A 360 5.18 16.70 0.40
N TRP A 361 5.52 17.96 0.58
CA TRP A 361 5.45 18.97 -0.46
C TRP A 361 6.47 20.05 -0.18
N LEU A 362 6.62 20.96 -1.12
CA LEU A 362 7.50 22.10 -0.97
C LEU A 362 6.87 23.35 -1.60
N GLU A 363 7.30 24.49 -1.11
CA GLU A 363 6.86 25.80 -1.59
C GLU A 363 8.08 26.70 -1.80
N PRO A 364 8.10 27.49 -2.88
CA PRO A 364 9.14 28.49 -3.06
C PRO A 364 9.03 29.54 -1.95
N GLY A 365 10.18 30.03 -1.48
CA GLY A 365 10.19 31.15 -0.54
C GLY A 365 9.65 32.43 -1.19
N LEU A 366 9.08 33.34 -0.39
CA LEU A 366 8.47 34.58 -0.88
C LEU A 366 9.45 35.47 -1.68
N GLU A 367 10.70 35.55 -1.26
CA GLU A 367 11.75 36.31 -1.95
C GLU A 367 12.85 35.40 -2.51
N LYS A 368 13.36 34.45 -1.70
CA LYS A 368 14.37 33.45 -2.03
C LYS A 368 14.21 32.25 -1.09
N GLY A 369 14.93 31.16 -1.43
CA GLY A 369 14.94 29.92 -0.63
C GLY A 369 13.76 29.03 -0.92
N ILE A 370 13.60 28.00 -0.08
CA ILE A 370 12.58 26.99 -0.23
C ILE A 370 12.04 26.56 1.14
N THR A 371 10.78 26.17 1.18
CA THR A 371 10.18 25.57 2.37
C THR A 371 9.76 24.13 2.04
N PHE A 372 10.32 23.18 2.76
CA PHE A 372 9.92 21.77 2.73
C PHE A 372 8.89 21.51 3.82
N TYR A 373 7.84 20.80 3.47
CA TYR A 373 6.82 20.35 4.41
C TYR A 373 6.77 18.84 4.45
N VAL A 374 6.70 18.30 5.65
CA VAL A 374 6.56 16.87 5.91
C VAL A 374 5.41 16.67 6.89
N ALA A 375 4.34 16.10 6.40
CA ALA A 375 3.20 15.69 7.22
C ALA A 375 3.32 14.22 7.58
N ILE A 376 3.01 13.88 8.83
CA ILE A 376 2.92 12.51 9.32
C ILE A 376 1.61 12.33 10.08
N GLY A 377 1.01 11.14 9.99
CA GLY A 377 -0.24 10.80 10.64
C GLY A 377 -0.12 10.77 12.16
N LYS A 378 -1.19 11.16 12.85
CA LYS A 378 -1.31 11.01 14.29
C LYS A 378 -1.69 9.59 14.63
N TYR A 379 -0.83 8.90 15.36
CA TYR A 379 -1.14 7.59 15.94
C TYR A 379 -1.84 7.79 17.28
N ARG A 380 -3.06 7.26 17.39
CA ARG A 380 -3.86 7.29 18.61
C ARG A 380 -3.43 6.24 19.62
#